data_48dfc645aef3ffdb93be876947f024b9
#
_entry.id   48dfc645aef3ffdb93be876947f024b9
#
_cell.length_a   1.000
_cell.length_b   1.000
_cell.length_c   1.000
_cell.angle_alpha   90.00
_cell.angle_beta   90.00
_cell.angle_gamma   90.00
#
_symmetry.space_group_name_H-M   'P 1'
#
loop_
_entity.id
_entity.type
_entity.pdbx_description
1 polymer ?
#
loop_
_entity_poly.entity_id
_entity_poly.type
_entity_poly.pdbx_seq_one_letter_code
_entity_poly.pdbx_strand_id
1 'polypeptide(L)'
;MSFAETAGIPVATTPAGKGTFPEDHPLALGLMGPFGHEAAIAGIGEADLIIALGTKLGTSDTANYSARMIDASRQTLVQIDIDPLNLAWTQPIDIAVQGDLADALPRLEALLPAEPR
;
A
#
# COMPACT_ATOMS: atom_id res chain seq x y z
N MET A 1 5.18 10.82 0.85
CA MET A 1 4.18 11.76 0.28
C MET A 1 4.50 12.15 -1.16
N SER A 2 5.74 12.57 -1.43
CA SER A 2 6.17 12.96 -2.78
C SER A 2 5.89 11.89 -3.85
N PHE A 3 6.18 10.64 -3.57
CA PHE A 3 5.91 9.55 -4.51
C PHE A 3 4.42 9.45 -4.88
N ALA A 4 3.54 9.52 -3.88
CA ALA A 4 2.10 9.43 -4.13
C ALA A 4 1.60 10.61 -4.96
N GLU A 5 2.09 11.81 -4.67
CA GLU A 5 1.71 13.02 -5.41
C GLU A 5 2.19 12.96 -6.86
N THR A 6 3.44 12.56 -7.08
CA THR A 6 4.01 12.45 -8.43
C THR A 6 3.31 11.37 -9.26
N ALA A 7 2.99 10.25 -8.64
CA ALA A 7 2.33 9.14 -9.33
C ALA A 7 0.80 9.30 -9.43
N GLY A 8 0.21 10.18 -8.63
CA GLY A 8 -1.24 10.33 -8.55
C GLY A 8 -1.93 9.12 -7.94
N ILE A 9 -1.31 8.51 -6.92
CA ILE A 9 -1.77 7.27 -6.32
C ILE A 9 -2.43 7.54 -4.97
N PRO A 10 -3.68 7.08 -4.75
CA PRO A 10 -4.31 7.18 -3.43
C PRO A 10 -3.56 6.35 -2.38
N VAL A 11 -3.61 6.79 -1.13
CA VAL A 11 -2.86 6.19 -0.03
C VAL A 11 -3.80 5.85 1.12
N ALA A 12 -3.77 4.58 1.54
CA ALA A 12 -4.38 4.13 2.79
C ALA A 12 -3.27 3.81 3.79
N THR A 13 -3.56 3.96 5.07
CA THR A 13 -2.60 3.62 6.13
C THR A 13 -3.10 2.44 6.94
N THR A 14 -2.16 1.61 7.40
CA THR A 14 -2.46 0.56 8.39
C THR A 14 -2.65 1.19 9.76
N PRO A 15 -3.24 0.47 10.73
CA PRO A 15 -3.35 0.98 12.10
C PRO A 15 -2.00 1.44 12.68
N ALA A 16 -0.93 0.69 12.46
CA ALA A 16 0.41 1.06 12.93
C ALA A 16 1.00 2.23 12.15
N GLY A 17 0.59 2.41 10.89
CA GLY A 17 1.05 3.49 10.03
C GLY A 17 0.22 4.77 10.11
N LYS A 18 -0.84 4.80 10.93
CA LYS A 18 -1.71 5.98 11.05
C LYS A 18 -0.88 7.21 11.42
N GLY A 19 -1.09 8.30 10.66
CA GLY A 19 -0.36 9.54 10.86
C GLY A 19 0.89 9.69 9.99
N THR A 20 1.32 8.64 9.29
CA THR A 20 2.47 8.73 8.38
C THR A 20 2.13 9.42 7.06
N PHE A 21 0.84 9.54 6.75
CA PHE A 21 0.34 10.27 5.58
C PHE A 21 -0.79 11.19 6.05
N PRO A 22 -0.81 12.47 5.65
CA PRO A 22 -1.81 13.41 6.11
C PRO A 22 -3.23 12.96 5.71
N GLU A 23 -4.12 12.82 6.70
CA GLU A 23 -5.48 12.35 6.45
C GLU A 23 -6.35 13.37 5.71
N ASP A 24 -5.95 14.64 5.72
CA ASP A 24 -6.62 15.71 4.98
C ASP A 24 -6.09 15.91 3.56
N HIS A 25 -5.12 15.11 3.14
CA HIS A 25 -4.56 15.18 1.79
C HIS A 25 -5.57 14.64 0.77
N PRO A 26 -5.67 15.25 -0.44
CA PRO A 26 -6.61 14.80 -1.47
C PRO A 26 -6.47 13.34 -1.88
N LEU A 27 -5.28 12.76 -1.74
CA LEU A 27 -5.04 11.35 -2.06
C LEU A 27 -5.24 10.41 -0.88
N ALA A 28 -5.57 10.93 0.31
CA ALA A 28 -5.74 10.10 1.50
C ALA A 28 -7.07 9.34 1.44
N LEU A 29 -7.00 8.03 1.60
CA LEU A 29 -8.16 7.15 1.74
C LEU A 29 -8.51 6.89 3.21
N GLY A 30 -7.57 7.15 4.12
CA GLY A 30 -7.73 6.94 5.54
C GLY A 30 -7.22 5.59 6.02
N LEU A 31 -7.72 5.18 7.17
CA LEU A 31 -7.29 3.95 7.85
C LEU A 31 -7.91 2.73 7.20
N MET A 32 -7.09 1.73 6.88
CA MET A 32 -7.55 0.42 6.44
C MET A 32 -7.67 -0.55 7.62
N GLY A 33 -8.28 -1.70 7.39
CA GLY A 33 -8.41 -2.75 8.39
C GLY A 33 -9.83 -2.89 8.92
N PRO A 34 -10.05 -3.75 9.92
CA PRO A 34 -11.41 -4.06 10.42
C PRO A 34 -12.13 -2.86 11.04
N PHE A 35 -11.38 -1.91 11.58
CA PHE A 35 -11.93 -0.67 12.14
C PHE A 35 -11.63 0.54 11.25
N GLY A 36 -11.34 0.29 9.97
CA GLY A 36 -10.92 1.34 9.05
C GLY A 36 -12.07 2.09 8.40
N HIS A 37 -11.70 3.09 7.60
CA HIS A 37 -12.64 3.87 6.83
C HIS A 37 -13.12 3.09 5.60
N GLU A 38 -14.40 3.22 5.28
CA GLU A 38 -14.97 2.56 4.10
C GLU A 38 -14.28 2.99 2.81
N ALA A 39 -13.87 4.26 2.72
CA ALA A 39 -13.14 4.74 1.55
C ALA A 39 -11.81 4.01 1.35
N ALA A 40 -11.09 3.68 2.43
CA ALA A 40 -9.85 2.92 2.35
C ALA A 40 -10.10 1.48 1.91
N ILE A 41 -11.10 0.84 2.51
CA ILE A 41 -11.46 -0.54 2.19
C ILE A 41 -11.90 -0.66 0.72
N ALA A 42 -12.80 0.23 0.28
CA ALA A 42 -13.30 0.23 -1.09
C ALA A 42 -12.20 0.57 -2.09
N GLY A 43 -11.37 1.57 -1.79
CA GLY A 43 -10.26 1.98 -2.66
C GLY A 43 -9.25 0.87 -2.88
N ILE A 44 -8.88 0.17 -1.81
CA ILE A 44 -7.98 -0.98 -1.92
C ILE A 44 -8.65 -2.12 -2.70
N GLY A 45 -9.91 -2.41 -2.39
CA GLY A 45 -10.64 -3.48 -3.05
C GLY A 45 -10.85 -3.25 -4.55
N GLU A 46 -10.95 -2.01 -4.99
CA GLU A 46 -11.14 -1.65 -6.40
C GLU A 46 -9.83 -1.50 -7.17
N ALA A 47 -8.70 -1.43 -6.48
CA ALA A 47 -7.41 -1.25 -7.13
C ALA A 47 -7.02 -2.49 -7.95
N ASP A 48 -6.39 -2.27 -9.09
CA ASP A 48 -5.78 -3.34 -9.89
C ASP A 48 -4.32 -3.59 -9.50
N LEU A 49 -3.69 -2.60 -8.85
CA LEU A 49 -2.31 -2.66 -8.37
C LEU A 49 -2.26 -2.13 -6.95
N ILE A 50 -1.69 -2.89 -6.05
CA ILE A 50 -1.46 -2.51 -4.67
C ILE A 50 0.04 -2.50 -4.40
N ILE A 51 0.54 -1.40 -3.86
CA ILE A 51 1.93 -1.29 -3.43
C ILE A 51 1.92 -1.19 -1.91
N ALA A 52 2.39 -2.24 -1.25
CA ALA A 52 2.47 -2.31 0.21
C ALA A 52 3.85 -1.85 0.67
N LEU A 53 3.88 -0.80 1.45
CA LEU A 53 5.11 -0.14 1.89
C LEU A 53 5.30 -0.34 3.39
N GLY A 54 6.28 -1.13 3.78
CA GLY A 54 6.66 -1.33 5.17
C GLY A 54 5.58 -2.03 6.01
N THR A 55 4.74 -2.83 5.38
CA THR A 55 3.71 -3.61 6.07
C THR A 55 3.76 -5.08 5.64
N LYS A 56 3.56 -5.96 6.60
CA LYS A 56 3.49 -7.40 6.33
C LYS A 56 2.06 -7.86 5.97
N LEU A 57 1.09 -6.95 5.96
CA LEU A 57 -0.32 -7.21 5.65
C LEU A 57 -0.92 -8.27 6.57
N GLY A 58 -0.75 -8.08 7.88
CA GLY A 58 -1.29 -8.98 8.88
C GLY A 58 -2.80 -8.91 9.03
N THR A 59 -3.36 -9.67 9.96
CA THR A 59 -4.81 -9.75 10.18
C THR A 59 -5.42 -8.42 10.58
N SER A 60 -4.69 -7.63 11.37
CA SER A 60 -5.17 -6.31 11.82
C SER A 60 -5.19 -5.29 10.69
N ASP A 61 -4.39 -5.49 9.64
CA ASP A 61 -4.30 -4.56 8.52
C ASP A 61 -5.33 -4.89 7.45
N THR A 62 -5.68 -6.15 7.29
CA THR A 62 -6.43 -6.66 6.13
C THR A 62 -7.83 -7.15 6.46
N ALA A 63 -8.38 -6.74 7.58
CA ALA A 63 -9.68 -7.21 8.04
C ALA A 63 -9.76 -8.75 8.03
N ASN A 64 -8.79 -9.38 8.67
CA ASN A 64 -8.66 -10.83 8.78
C ASN A 64 -8.56 -11.52 7.40
N TYR A 65 -7.69 -10.96 6.55
CA TYR A 65 -7.44 -11.44 5.17
C TYR A 65 -8.68 -11.40 4.28
N SER A 66 -9.51 -10.37 4.42
CA SER A 66 -10.72 -10.21 3.63
C SER A 66 -10.40 -10.03 2.14
N ALA A 67 -10.99 -10.88 1.29
CA ALA A 67 -10.88 -10.76 -0.16
C ALA A 67 -11.57 -9.50 -0.70
N ARG A 68 -12.41 -8.86 0.09
CA ARG A 68 -13.02 -7.58 -0.24
C ARG A 68 -11.96 -6.48 -0.35
N MET A 69 -10.88 -6.58 0.41
CA MET A 69 -9.77 -5.65 0.36
C MET A 69 -8.68 -6.13 -0.59
N ILE A 70 -8.09 -7.29 -0.29
CA ILE A 70 -6.97 -7.82 -1.06
C ILE A 70 -7.33 -9.19 -1.60
N ASP A 71 -7.30 -9.31 -2.91
CA ASP A 71 -7.56 -10.56 -3.62
C ASP A 71 -6.46 -10.74 -4.67
N ALA A 72 -5.48 -11.59 -4.36
CA ALA A 72 -4.31 -11.81 -5.21
C ALA A 72 -4.67 -12.41 -6.58
N SER A 73 -5.87 -13.00 -6.72
CA SER A 73 -6.30 -13.57 -8.00
C SER A 73 -6.66 -12.50 -9.03
N ARG A 74 -6.97 -11.28 -8.62
CA ARG A 74 -7.39 -10.19 -9.51
C ARG A 74 -6.57 -8.92 -9.38
N GLN A 75 -5.66 -8.85 -8.41
CA GLN A 75 -4.84 -7.67 -8.14
C GLN A 75 -3.37 -8.01 -8.27
N THR A 76 -2.57 -7.08 -8.78
CA THR A 76 -1.11 -7.18 -8.74
C THR A 76 -0.64 -6.62 -7.42
N LEU A 77 0.18 -7.38 -6.70
CA LEU A 77 0.71 -7.01 -5.40
C LEU A 77 2.22 -6.80 -5.47
N VAL A 78 2.65 -5.58 -5.10
CA VAL A 78 4.05 -5.22 -4.92
C VAL A 78 4.27 -4.96 -3.45
N GLN A 79 5.29 -5.55 -2.86
CA GLN A 79 5.61 -5.35 -1.45
C GLN A 79 7.06 -4.92 -1.32
N ILE A 80 7.27 -3.83 -0.58
CA ILE A 80 8.60 -3.30 -0.28
C ILE A 80 8.76 -3.27 1.23
N ASP A 81 9.78 -3.96 1.73
CA ASP A 81 10.04 -4.03 3.16
C ASP A 81 11.54 -4.20 3.39
N ILE A 82 12.04 -3.59 4.45
CA ILE A 82 13.44 -3.74 4.84
C ILE A 82 13.71 -5.13 5.43
N ASP A 83 12.70 -5.74 6.02
CA ASP A 83 12.80 -7.09 6.61
C ASP A 83 12.32 -8.14 5.59
N PRO A 84 13.22 -8.99 5.08
CA PRO A 84 12.82 -10.01 4.10
C PRO A 84 11.83 -11.03 4.63
N LEU A 85 11.72 -11.21 5.95
CA LEU A 85 10.76 -12.12 6.55
C LEU A 85 9.31 -11.66 6.42
N ASN A 86 9.10 -10.37 6.18
CA ASN A 86 7.76 -9.82 5.97
C ASN A 86 7.26 -9.99 4.53
N LEU A 87 8.17 -10.23 3.60
CA LEU A 87 7.84 -10.34 2.18
C LEU A 87 7.09 -11.66 1.91
N ALA A 88 5.93 -11.55 1.28
CA ALA A 88 5.07 -12.67 0.92
C ALA A 88 4.65 -13.55 2.12
N TRP A 89 4.66 -12.98 3.32
CA TRP A 89 4.36 -13.75 4.53
C TRP A 89 2.89 -14.14 4.62
N THR A 90 1.99 -13.23 4.24
CA THR A 90 0.55 -13.44 4.39
C THR A 90 -0.19 -13.58 3.07
N GLN A 91 0.36 -13.06 1.97
CA GLN A 91 -0.25 -13.00 0.66
C GLN A 91 0.72 -13.43 -0.41
N PRO A 92 0.25 -14.03 -1.50
CA PRO A 92 1.08 -14.19 -2.70
C PRO A 92 1.45 -12.80 -3.24
N ILE A 93 2.71 -12.60 -3.53
CA ILE A 93 3.26 -11.31 -3.99
C ILE A 93 3.80 -11.47 -5.39
N ASP A 94 3.47 -10.56 -6.31
CA ASP A 94 3.98 -10.57 -7.68
C ASP A 94 5.39 -10.00 -7.75
N ILE A 95 5.65 -8.91 -7.02
CA ILE A 95 6.96 -8.28 -6.96
C ILE A 95 7.31 -7.98 -5.52
N ALA A 96 8.41 -8.58 -5.04
CA ALA A 96 8.91 -8.35 -3.69
C ALA A 96 10.26 -7.62 -3.77
N VAL A 97 10.36 -6.51 -3.04
CA VAL A 97 11.57 -5.69 -2.98
C VAL A 97 12.03 -5.60 -1.53
N GLN A 98 13.22 -6.09 -1.25
CA GLN A 98 13.85 -5.88 0.05
C GLN A 98 14.63 -4.57 0.00
N GLY A 99 14.27 -3.62 0.85
CA GLY A 99 14.98 -2.36 0.92
C GLY A 99 14.35 -1.38 1.87
N ASP A 100 15.11 -0.33 2.17
CA ASP A 100 14.63 0.79 2.97
C ASP A 100 13.78 1.72 2.10
N LEU A 101 12.61 2.09 2.56
CA LEU A 101 11.72 3.01 1.83
C LEU A 101 12.36 4.38 1.59
N ALA A 102 13.22 4.83 2.49
CA ALA A 102 13.95 6.09 2.32
C ALA A 102 14.85 6.08 1.08
N ASP A 103 15.29 4.89 0.64
CA ASP A 103 16.11 4.70 -0.55
C ASP A 103 15.24 4.29 -1.75
N ALA A 104 14.30 3.38 -1.55
CA ALA A 104 13.49 2.80 -2.61
C ALA A 104 12.52 3.82 -3.25
N LEU A 105 11.82 4.61 -2.43
CA LEU A 105 10.80 5.52 -2.95
C LEU A 105 11.35 6.61 -3.86
N PRO A 106 12.48 7.29 -3.53
CA PRO A 106 13.05 8.26 -4.46
C PRO A 106 13.48 7.64 -5.80
N ARG A 107 13.97 6.41 -5.76
CA ARG A 107 14.38 5.70 -6.99
C ARG A 107 13.17 5.36 -7.87
N LEU A 108 12.08 4.91 -7.25
CA LEU A 108 10.84 4.64 -7.98
C LEU A 108 10.24 5.91 -8.55
N GLU A 109 10.25 7.00 -7.78
CA GLU A 109 9.74 8.29 -8.22
C GLU A 109 10.49 8.78 -9.45
N ALA A 110 11.81 8.60 -9.50
CA ALA A 110 12.64 8.99 -10.62
C ALA A 110 12.32 8.21 -11.90
N LEU A 111 11.74 7.02 -11.78
CA LEU A 111 11.37 6.18 -12.93
C LEU A 111 9.93 6.42 -13.40
N LEU A 112 9.15 7.24 -12.71
CA LEU A 112 7.78 7.53 -13.10
C LEU A 112 7.74 8.36 -14.40
N PRO A 113 6.68 8.20 -15.21
CA PRO A 113 6.49 9.06 -16.37
C PRO A 113 6.29 10.51 -15.96
N ALA A 114 6.51 11.44 -16.89
CA ALA A 114 6.42 12.87 -16.62
C ALA A 114 5.02 13.31 -16.16
N GLU A 115 3.98 12.56 -16.56
CA GLU A 115 2.60 12.87 -16.17
C GLU A 115 2.03 11.77 -15.28
N PRO A 116 1.28 12.12 -14.23
CA PRO A 116 0.60 11.16 -13.35
C PRO A 116 -0.44 10.34 -14.10
N ARG A 117 -0.72 9.19 -13.55
CA ARG A 117 -1.78 8.34 -14.06
C ARG A 117 -3.14 8.97 -13.86
#